data_ae2d7a2dd28f4fa71620a85f3de8ceb9
#
_entry.id   ae2d7a2dd28f4fa71620a85f3de8ceb9
#
_cell.length_a   1.000
_cell.length_b   1.000
_cell.length_c   1.000
_cell.angle_alpha   90.00
_cell.angle_beta   90.00
_cell.angle_gamma   90.00
#
_symmetry.space_group_name_H-M   'P 1'
#
loop_
_entity.id
_entity.type
_entity.pdbx_description
1 polymer ?
#
loop_
_entity_poly.entity_id
_entity_poly.type
_entity_poly.pdbx_seq_one_letter_code
_entity_poly.pdbx_strand_id
1 'polypeptide(L)'
;MNREEKLKRQSRIRNFSIIAHIDHGKSTLADRILEKTNALAQREMKSQLLDSMDLERERGITIKLNAVQLKYTAKDGEEYIFHLIDTPGHVDFTYEVSRSLAACEGAILVVDAAQGIEAQTLANVYLALDNNLEILPIINKIDLPSADPERVRNEIEEVIGLDASEAVLASAKAGIGIEEILEQVVELVPPPEGDPDAPLKALIFDSFYDAYRGVVAYIRVVEGSVKPGDKIRMMATGKEFEVTEVGVHTPKEQNSDELTVGDVGFLTAAIKNVGDTRVGDTITNAKNGATEALPGYRRLNPMVYCGLYPIDSAKFNDLREALEKLELNDSALQFEPETSQALGFGFRCGFLGLLHMEIIQERIEREFKIDLITTAPSVIYEVIMTDGSAIKVDNPSNMPDPQKIERVEEPYVKATMMAPNDYVGAIMELCQEKRGIFIDMQYMDETRVSIVYEIPLSEIVYDFFDQLKSNTKGYASFDYELIGYKTSKLVKMDIVLNGETVDALSFIVHRDFAYDRGKVIVEKLKTLIPRQQFEVPIQAAIGTKIIARSTISAMRKNVLAKCYGGDISRKRKLLEKQKEGKKRMKQVGSVEVPQEAFMAVLKMDDTTPKK
;
A
#
# COMPACT_ATOMS: atom_id res chain seq x y z
N MET A 1 38.37 12.88 -7.13
CA MET A 1 38.20 13.66 -8.40
C MET A 1 38.48 15.13 -8.13
N ASN A 2 39.08 15.87 -9.10
CA ASN A 2 39.20 17.32 -9.00
C ASN A 2 37.85 18.00 -9.39
N ARG A 3 37.72 19.34 -9.16
CA ARG A 3 36.45 20.07 -9.42
C ARG A 3 35.99 19.96 -10.88
N GLU A 4 36.90 20.11 -11.83
CA GLU A 4 36.60 20.07 -13.27
C GLU A 4 36.08 18.68 -13.68
N GLU A 5 36.71 17.63 -13.16
CA GLU A 5 36.26 16.24 -13.37
C GLU A 5 34.88 16.00 -12.79
N LYS A 6 34.60 16.54 -11.58
CA LYS A 6 33.27 16.44 -10.93
C LYS A 6 32.21 17.14 -11.76
N LEU A 7 32.43 18.35 -12.23
CA LEU A 7 31.51 19.11 -13.07
C LEU A 7 31.28 18.42 -14.43
N LYS A 8 32.34 17.93 -15.06
CA LYS A 8 32.21 17.16 -16.32
C LYS A 8 31.41 15.88 -16.13
N ARG A 9 31.60 15.19 -15.00
CA ARG A 9 30.82 14.01 -14.67
C ARG A 9 29.36 14.36 -14.41
N GLN A 10 29.10 15.42 -13.61
CA GLN A 10 27.77 15.93 -13.29
C GLN A 10 26.96 16.25 -14.56
N SER A 11 27.53 16.89 -15.56
CA SER A 11 26.84 17.23 -16.83
C SER A 11 26.40 16.00 -17.63
N ARG A 12 26.94 14.82 -17.34
CA ARG A 12 26.62 13.55 -17.99
C ARG A 12 25.72 12.64 -17.15
N ILE A 13 25.29 13.08 -15.99
CA ILE A 13 24.32 12.35 -15.16
C ILE A 13 22.91 12.64 -15.65
N ARG A 14 22.05 11.62 -15.68
CA ARG A 14 20.62 11.70 -15.91
C ARG A 14 19.90 10.85 -14.85
N ASN A 15 19.16 11.52 -13.99
CA ASN A 15 18.35 10.85 -12.96
C ASN A 15 16.89 10.88 -13.43
N PHE A 16 16.32 9.72 -13.64
CA PHE A 16 14.95 9.62 -14.12
C PHE A 16 14.22 8.43 -13.52
N SER A 17 12.92 8.53 -13.50
CA SER A 17 12.00 7.49 -13.06
C SER A 17 11.09 7.05 -14.20
N ILE A 18 10.47 5.88 -14.06
CA ILE A 18 9.43 5.41 -14.97
C ILE A 18 8.10 5.47 -14.23
N ILE A 19 7.17 6.29 -14.72
CA ILE A 19 5.81 6.39 -14.21
C ILE A 19 4.84 5.76 -15.22
N ALA A 20 3.91 4.96 -14.71
CA ALA A 20 2.95 4.23 -15.54
C ALA A 20 1.76 3.80 -14.71
N HIS A 21 0.62 3.56 -15.37
CA HIS A 21 -0.45 2.78 -14.79
C HIS A 21 -0.06 1.31 -14.66
N ILE A 22 -0.76 0.56 -13.80
CA ILE A 22 -0.59 -0.89 -13.66
C ILE A 22 -0.79 -1.54 -15.03
N ASP A 23 0.02 -2.54 -15.35
CA ASP A 23 -0.01 -3.29 -16.61
C ASP A 23 0.33 -2.50 -17.90
N HIS A 24 0.71 -1.21 -17.85
CA HIS A 24 1.17 -0.47 -19.03
C HIS A 24 2.58 -0.89 -19.50
N GLY A 25 3.27 -1.74 -18.76
CA GLY A 25 4.54 -2.34 -19.15
C GLY A 25 5.78 -1.68 -18.56
N LYS A 26 5.65 -0.99 -17.41
CA LYS A 26 6.74 -0.34 -16.67
C LYS A 26 7.92 -1.26 -16.42
N SER A 27 7.72 -2.40 -15.72
CA SER A 27 8.80 -3.33 -15.37
C SER A 27 9.42 -3.98 -16.61
N THR A 28 8.63 -4.24 -17.67
CA THR A 28 9.14 -4.74 -18.93
C THR A 28 10.03 -3.71 -19.65
N LEU A 29 9.66 -2.42 -19.58
CA LEU A 29 10.49 -1.35 -20.16
C LEU A 29 11.80 -1.20 -19.37
N ALA A 30 11.73 -1.24 -18.03
CA ALA A 30 12.92 -1.20 -17.18
C ALA A 30 13.88 -2.36 -17.49
N ASP A 31 13.38 -3.59 -17.65
CA ASP A 31 14.19 -4.75 -18.06
C ASP A 31 14.88 -4.50 -19.42
N ARG A 32 14.20 -3.89 -20.40
CA ARG A 32 14.79 -3.58 -21.71
C ARG A 32 15.87 -2.49 -21.63
N ILE A 33 15.67 -1.49 -20.78
CA ILE A 33 16.70 -0.47 -20.52
C ILE A 33 17.95 -1.13 -19.90
N LEU A 34 17.77 -2.01 -18.92
CA LEU A 34 18.89 -2.77 -18.33
C LEU A 34 19.62 -3.65 -19.35
N GLU A 35 18.89 -4.29 -20.24
CA GLU A 35 19.45 -5.12 -21.32
C GLU A 35 20.24 -4.26 -22.32
N LYS A 36 19.67 -3.15 -22.78
CA LYS A 36 20.28 -2.26 -23.80
C LYS A 36 21.56 -1.58 -23.26
N THR A 37 21.59 -1.26 -21.97
CA THR A 37 22.78 -0.66 -21.32
C THR A 37 23.82 -1.70 -20.89
N ASN A 38 23.63 -2.99 -21.23
CA ASN A 38 24.51 -4.09 -20.84
C ASN A 38 24.84 -4.13 -19.33
N ALA A 39 23.89 -3.72 -18.50
CA ALA A 39 24.05 -3.70 -17.04
C ALA A 39 24.29 -5.09 -16.45
N LEU A 40 23.82 -6.13 -17.14
CA LEU A 40 24.02 -7.54 -16.81
C LEU A 40 24.36 -8.38 -18.04
N ALA A 41 25.11 -9.46 -17.82
CA ALA A 41 25.31 -10.45 -18.87
C ALA A 41 23.98 -11.12 -19.23
N GLN A 42 23.73 -11.38 -20.52
CA GLN A 42 22.48 -11.98 -21.02
C GLN A 42 22.05 -13.27 -20.27
N ARG A 43 23.00 -13.99 -19.70
CA ARG A 43 22.77 -15.22 -18.90
C ARG A 43 22.19 -14.94 -17.49
N GLU A 44 22.34 -13.73 -16.97
CA GLU A 44 21.90 -13.30 -15.64
C GLU A 44 20.55 -12.56 -15.70
N MET A 45 20.08 -12.20 -16.91
CA MET A 45 18.79 -11.55 -17.11
C MET A 45 17.65 -12.48 -16.73
N LYS A 46 16.82 -12.02 -15.79
CA LYS A 46 15.54 -12.62 -15.41
C LYS A 46 14.45 -11.59 -15.70
N SER A 47 13.24 -12.03 -15.95
CA SER A 47 12.10 -11.12 -16.05
C SER A 47 11.88 -10.39 -14.74
N GLN A 48 11.52 -9.11 -14.79
CA GLN A 48 11.27 -8.25 -13.63
C GLN A 48 12.48 -8.21 -12.68
N LEU A 49 13.64 -7.85 -13.23
CA LEU A 49 14.90 -7.88 -12.50
C LEU A 49 14.94 -6.88 -11.35
N LEU A 50 14.31 -5.72 -11.51
CA LEU A 50 14.24 -4.69 -10.49
C LEU A 50 13.24 -5.06 -9.37
N ASP A 51 12.27 -5.91 -9.64
CA ASP A 51 11.35 -6.45 -8.63
C ASP A 51 12.12 -7.49 -7.77
N SER A 52 12.75 -7.00 -6.71
CA SER A 52 13.68 -7.80 -5.89
C SER A 52 12.98 -8.81 -4.98
N MET A 53 11.70 -8.56 -4.64
CA MET A 53 10.90 -9.38 -3.75
C MET A 53 10.10 -10.44 -4.54
N ASP A 54 10.00 -11.66 -3.99
CA ASP A 54 9.15 -12.69 -4.59
C ASP A 54 7.69 -12.24 -4.65
N LEU A 55 7.26 -11.45 -3.66
CA LEU A 55 5.92 -10.89 -3.58
C LEU A 55 5.60 -9.91 -4.73
N GLU A 56 6.57 -9.10 -5.16
CA GLU A 56 6.45 -8.21 -6.32
C GLU A 56 6.19 -9.00 -7.59
N ARG A 57 6.95 -10.07 -7.80
CA ARG A 57 6.83 -10.94 -8.98
C ARG A 57 5.52 -11.75 -8.99
N GLU A 58 5.09 -12.24 -7.83
CA GLU A 58 3.83 -12.98 -7.68
C GLU A 58 2.62 -12.11 -7.97
N ARG A 59 2.64 -10.84 -7.51
CA ARG A 59 1.53 -9.90 -7.67
C ARG A 59 1.62 -9.06 -8.96
N GLY A 60 2.77 -9.06 -9.64
CA GLY A 60 3.01 -8.28 -10.84
C GLY A 60 3.05 -6.77 -10.61
N ILE A 61 3.39 -6.33 -9.39
CA ILE A 61 3.47 -4.91 -9.01
C ILE A 61 4.81 -4.62 -8.33
N THR A 62 5.40 -3.47 -8.62
CA THR A 62 6.55 -2.96 -7.87
C THR A 62 6.05 -2.44 -6.52
N ILE A 63 6.65 -2.92 -5.43
CA ILE A 63 6.31 -2.54 -4.05
C ILE A 63 7.40 -1.63 -3.49
N LYS A 64 8.66 -2.02 -3.69
CA LYS A 64 9.82 -1.34 -3.14
C LYS A 64 10.52 -0.51 -4.20
N LEU A 65 10.93 0.68 -3.80
CA LEU A 65 11.79 1.53 -4.62
C LEU A 65 13.13 0.85 -4.88
N ASN A 66 13.55 0.83 -6.15
CA ASN A 66 14.87 0.36 -6.56
C ASN A 66 15.55 1.43 -7.41
N ALA A 67 16.78 1.79 -7.06
CA ALA A 67 17.61 2.72 -7.80
C ALA A 67 18.81 2.01 -8.39
N VAL A 68 19.00 2.09 -9.70
CA VAL A 68 20.11 1.42 -10.41
C VAL A 68 20.89 2.41 -11.23
N GLN A 69 22.22 2.38 -11.08
CA GLN A 69 23.13 3.14 -11.93
C GLN A 69 23.48 2.34 -13.19
N LEU A 70 23.33 2.97 -14.34
CA LEU A 70 23.59 2.40 -15.65
C LEU A 70 24.57 3.28 -16.40
N LYS A 71 25.30 2.69 -17.36
CA LYS A 71 26.15 3.42 -18.29
C LYS A 71 25.59 3.29 -19.68
N TYR A 72 25.44 4.40 -20.36
CA TYR A 72 24.94 4.44 -21.73
C TYR A 72 25.86 5.26 -22.61
N THR A 73 26.30 4.69 -23.74
CA THR A 73 27.04 5.42 -24.76
C THR A 73 26.04 5.91 -25.79
N ALA A 74 25.82 7.22 -25.82
CA ALA A 74 24.84 7.84 -26.70
C ALA A 74 25.38 7.98 -28.14
N LYS A 75 24.52 8.40 -29.08
CA LYS A 75 24.87 8.62 -30.49
C LYS A 75 25.91 9.71 -30.70
N ASP A 76 26.07 10.62 -29.75
CA ASP A 76 27.13 11.65 -29.75
C ASP A 76 28.53 11.07 -29.42
N GLY A 77 28.60 9.78 -29.04
CA GLY A 77 29.83 9.07 -28.70
C GLY A 77 30.30 9.28 -27.27
N GLU A 78 29.55 10.02 -26.44
CA GLU A 78 29.85 10.25 -25.02
C GLU A 78 29.19 9.21 -24.13
N GLU A 79 29.85 8.86 -23.01
CA GLU A 79 29.29 7.96 -21.99
C GLU A 79 28.50 8.79 -20.97
N TYR A 80 27.22 8.46 -20.80
CA TYR A 80 26.32 9.02 -19.81
C TYR A 80 26.11 8.06 -18.63
N ILE A 81 25.87 8.61 -17.47
CA ILE A 81 25.54 7.88 -16.24
C ILE A 81 24.05 8.08 -15.99
N PHE A 82 23.30 7.01 -16.08
CA PHE A 82 21.87 7.00 -15.80
C PHE A 82 21.63 6.45 -14.39
N HIS A 83 20.81 7.13 -13.62
CA HIS A 83 20.20 6.58 -12.42
C HIS A 83 18.73 6.36 -12.71
N LEU A 84 18.37 5.10 -12.95
CA LEU A 84 16.99 4.67 -13.09
C LEU A 84 16.43 4.39 -11.72
N ILE A 85 15.40 5.14 -11.32
CA ILE A 85 14.67 4.96 -10.07
C ILE A 85 13.32 4.35 -10.39
N ASP A 86 13.15 3.08 -10.09
CA ASP A 86 11.89 2.36 -10.32
C ASP A 86 10.88 2.68 -9.23
N THR A 87 9.63 3.00 -9.62
CA THR A 87 8.57 3.46 -8.73
C THR A 87 7.42 2.47 -8.69
N PRO A 88 6.72 2.31 -7.54
CA PRO A 88 5.44 1.62 -7.52
C PRO A 88 4.43 2.26 -8.48
N GLY A 89 3.50 1.46 -9.00
CA GLY A 89 2.43 1.95 -9.90
C GLY A 89 1.05 2.02 -9.26
N HIS A 90 0.89 1.67 -7.97
CA HIS A 90 -0.41 1.57 -7.30
C HIS A 90 -0.68 2.80 -6.41
N VAL A 91 -1.97 3.20 -6.31
CA VAL A 91 -2.40 4.36 -5.53
C VAL A 91 -1.97 4.32 -4.06
N ASP A 92 -1.98 3.14 -3.42
CA ASP A 92 -1.54 2.98 -2.03
C ASP A 92 -0.05 3.33 -1.81
N PHE A 93 0.75 3.39 -2.89
CA PHE A 93 2.18 3.71 -2.87
C PHE A 93 2.51 5.09 -3.46
N THR A 94 1.54 5.99 -3.55
CA THR A 94 1.74 7.36 -4.05
C THR A 94 2.86 8.10 -3.31
N TYR A 95 3.08 7.76 -2.03
CA TYR A 95 4.15 8.34 -1.22
C TYR A 95 5.54 7.88 -1.68
N GLU A 96 5.71 6.59 -2.00
CA GLU A 96 6.94 6.04 -2.56
C GLU A 96 7.23 6.65 -3.94
N VAL A 97 6.19 6.85 -4.75
CA VAL A 97 6.29 7.56 -6.04
C VAL A 97 6.80 8.98 -5.82
N SER A 98 6.20 9.75 -4.93
CA SER A 98 6.62 11.12 -4.63
C SER A 98 8.08 11.21 -4.17
N ARG A 99 8.54 10.26 -3.34
CA ARG A 99 9.94 10.20 -2.89
C ARG A 99 10.91 9.91 -4.02
N SER A 100 10.54 8.97 -4.90
CA SER A 100 11.34 8.61 -6.05
C SER A 100 11.50 9.78 -7.01
N LEU A 101 10.39 10.46 -7.30
CA LEU A 101 10.37 11.62 -8.19
C LEU A 101 11.20 12.77 -7.64
N ALA A 102 11.20 13.03 -6.34
CA ALA A 102 12.06 14.05 -5.72
C ALA A 102 13.58 13.77 -5.85
N ALA A 103 13.96 12.55 -6.21
CA ALA A 103 15.35 12.18 -6.48
C ALA A 103 15.72 12.26 -7.97
N CYS A 104 14.81 12.70 -8.83
CA CYS A 104 14.96 12.73 -10.30
C CYS A 104 14.92 14.15 -10.85
N GLU A 105 15.41 14.29 -12.09
CA GLU A 105 15.23 15.46 -12.97
C GLU A 105 14.24 15.17 -14.10
N GLY A 106 13.98 13.90 -14.41
CA GLY A 106 13.05 13.50 -15.47
C GLY A 106 12.17 12.32 -15.10
N ALA A 107 11.08 12.16 -15.82
CA ALA A 107 10.17 11.03 -15.71
C ALA A 107 9.75 10.52 -17.08
N ILE A 108 9.90 9.23 -17.33
CA ILE A 108 9.36 8.55 -18.50
C ILE A 108 7.92 8.18 -18.21
N LEU A 109 6.98 8.78 -18.93
CA LEU A 109 5.55 8.48 -18.83
C LEU A 109 5.18 7.39 -19.84
N VAL A 110 4.86 6.20 -19.35
CA VAL A 110 4.48 5.06 -20.22
C VAL A 110 2.97 4.95 -20.30
N VAL A 111 2.44 5.11 -21.52
CA VAL A 111 1.01 4.96 -21.82
C VAL A 111 0.82 3.78 -22.76
N ASP A 112 -0.17 2.93 -22.49
CA ASP A 112 -0.54 1.79 -23.34
C ASP A 112 -1.25 2.28 -24.60
N ALA A 113 -0.78 1.85 -25.78
CA ALA A 113 -1.34 2.24 -27.08
C ALA A 113 -2.80 1.79 -27.29
N ALA A 114 -3.27 0.80 -26.53
CA ALA A 114 -4.64 0.29 -26.61
C ALA A 114 -5.55 0.89 -25.53
N GLN A 115 -5.04 1.03 -24.29
CA GLN A 115 -5.83 1.50 -23.16
C GLN A 115 -5.86 3.04 -23.04
N GLY A 116 -4.74 3.74 -23.40
CA GLY A 116 -4.63 5.18 -23.27
C GLY A 116 -4.41 5.64 -21.83
N ILE A 117 -4.89 6.84 -21.49
CA ILE A 117 -4.70 7.45 -20.17
C ILE A 117 -5.65 6.82 -19.17
N GLU A 118 -5.13 6.49 -17.99
CA GLU A 118 -5.85 5.95 -16.85
C GLU A 118 -5.77 6.89 -15.63
N ALA A 119 -6.63 6.70 -14.61
CA ALA A 119 -6.69 7.61 -13.45
C ALA A 119 -5.33 7.78 -12.74
N GLN A 120 -4.59 6.68 -12.54
CA GLN A 120 -3.27 6.72 -11.93
C GLN A 120 -2.21 7.41 -12.81
N THR A 121 -2.39 7.39 -14.14
CA THR A 121 -1.51 8.12 -15.06
C THR A 121 -1.54 9.60 -14.72
N LEU A 122 -2.74 10.19 -14.58
CA LEU A 122 -2.91 11.59 -14.23
C LEU A 122 -2.31 11.93 -12.87
N ALA A 123 -2.60 11.11 -11.85
CA ALA A 123 -2.07 11.33 -10.50
C ALA A 123 -0.53 11.34 -10.49
N ASN A 124 0.11 10.40 -11.19
CA ASN A 124 1.57 10.32 -11.29
C ASN A 124 2.17 11.50 -12.07
N VAL A 125 1.49 11.96 -13.13
CA VAL A 125 1.93 13.14 -13.89
C VAL A 125 1.88 14.40 -13.02
N TYR A 126 0.81 14.62 -12.25
CA TYR A 126 0.75 15.76 -11.33
C TYR A 126 1.86 15.72 -10.28
N LEU A 127 2.16 14.55 -9.73
CA LEU A 127 3.29 14.39 -8.81
C LEU A 127 4.64 14.70 -9.47
N ALA A 128 4.82 14.35 -10.75
CA ALA A 128 6.03 14.68 -11.48
C ALA A 128 6.14 16.19 -11.74
N LEU A 129 5.04 16.85 -12.10
CA LEU A 129 4.97 18.30 -12.28
C LEU A 129 5.21 19.07 -10.97
N ASP A 130 4.66 18.60 -9.86
CA ASP A 130 4.89 19.19 -8.53
C ASP A 130 6.38 19.13 -8.11
N ASN A 131 7.13 18.17 -8.65
CA ASN A 131 8.58 18.06 -8.46
C ASN A 131 9.40 18.74 -9.58
N ASN A 132 8.76 19.49 -10.49
CA ASN A 132 9.38 20.18 -11.63
C ASN A 132 10.20 19.24 -12.54
N LEU A 133 9.73 18.02 -12.76
CA LEU A 133 10.42 17.06 -13.63
C LEU A 133 10.10 17.29 -15.09
N GLU A 134 11.08 17.04 -15.97
CA GLU A 134 10.85 16.88 -17.40
C GLU A 134 10.13 15.56 -17.66
N ILE A 135 8.98 15.60 -18.34
CA ILE A 135 8.15 14.41 -18.57
C ILE A 135 8.25 13.99 -20.03
N LEU A 136 8.74 12.77 -20.27
CA LEU A 136 8.91 12.17 -21.59
C LEU A 136 7.77 11.17 -21.86
N PRO A 137 6.75 11.51 -22.66
CA PRO A 137 5.68 10.59 -22.99
C PRO A 137 6.15 9.50 -23.97
N ILE A 138 5.78 8.25 -23.66
CA ILE A 138 6.07 7.07 -24.47
C ILE A 138 4.78 6.28 -24.67
N ILE A 139 4.48 5.91 -25.91
CA ILE A 139 3.33 5.08 -26.26
C ILE A 139 3.82 3.65 -26.46
N ASN A 140 3.52 2.80 -25.47
CA ASN A 140 3.99 1.41 -25.40
C ASN A 140 2.94 0.43 -25.93
N LYS A 141 3.38 -0.81 -26.20
CA LYS A 141 2.57 -1.93 -26.69
C LYS A 141 1.99 -1.70 -28.11
N ILE A 142 2.71 -1.02 -28.97
CA ILE A 142 2.31 -0.81 -30.37
C ILE A 142 2.20 -2.12 -31.17
N ASP A 143 2.70 -3.23 -30.63
CA ASP A 143 2.60 -4.57 -31.20
C ASP A 143 1.21 -5.22 -31.03
N LEU A 144 0.33 -4.65 -30.23
CA LEU A 144 -1.02 -5.16 -30.03
C LEU A 144 -1.93 -4.86 -31.23
N PRO A 145 -2.81 -5.80 -31.64
CA PRO A 145 -3.76 -5.55 -32.72
C PRO A 145 -4.76 -4.41 -32.47
N SER A 146 -4.99 -4.10 -31.18
CA SER A 146 -5.89 -3.03 -30.71
C SER A 146 -5.15 -1.70 -30.48
N ALA A 147 -3.86 -1.62 -30.78
CA ALA A 147 -3.07 -0.40 -30.59
C ALA A 147 -3.53 0.73 -31.54
N ASP A 148 -3.76 1.91 -30.97
CA ASP A 148 -4.06 3.15 -31.72
C ASP A 148 -3.18 4.29 -31.18
N PRO A 149 -1.93 4.39 -31.63
CA PRO A 149 -0.99 5.38 -31.12
C PRO A 149 -1.42 6.83 -31.38
N GLU A 150 -2.08 7.10 -32.50
CA GLU A 150 -2.52 8.48 -32.84
C GLU A 150 -3.63 8.94 -31.90
N ARG A 151 -4.59 8.09 -31.59
CA ARG A 151 -5.61 8.37 -30.57
C ARG A 151 -4.97 8.68 -29.23
N VAL A 152 -4.04 7.84 -28.77
CA VAL A 152 -3.37 8.01 -27.46
C VAL A 152 -2.51 9.26 -27.43
N ARG A 153 -1.87 9.65 -28.56
CA ARG A 153 -1.12 10.90 -28.68
C ARG A 153 -2.02 12.11 -28.45
N ASN A 154 -3.16 12.16 -29.15
CA ASN A 154 -4.15 13.22 -28.96
C ASN A 154 -4.70 13.25 -27.54
N GLU A 155 -4.94 12.09 -26.94
CA GLU A 155 -5.42 11.97 -25.56
C GLU A 155 -4.40 12.54 -24.55
N ILE A 156 -3.09 12.31 -24.74
CA ILE A 156 -2.03 12.90 -23.91
C ILE A 156 -2.03 14.43 -24.02
N GLU A 157 -2.18 14.97 -25.25
CA GLU A 157 -2.20 16.42 -25.47
C GLU A 157 -3.46 17.09 -24.91
N GLU A 158 -4.63 16.50 -25.12
CA GLU A 158 -5.91 17.09 -24.71
C GLU A 158 -6.19 16.94 -23.22
N VAL A 159 -5.86 15.79 -22.62
CA VAL A 159 -6.20 15.47 -21.24
C VAL A 159 -5.12 15.90 -20.25
N ILE A 160 -3.85 15.67 -20.58
CA ILE A 160 -2.71 16.01 -19.72
C ILE A 160 -2.17 17.41 -20.05
N GLY A 161 -2.22 17.80 -21.31
CA GLY A 161 -1.63 19.05 -21.79
C GLY A 161 -0.13 18.97 -22.04
N LEU A 162 0.43 17.76 -22.19
CA LEU A 162 1.82 17.53 -22.58
C LEU A 162 1.93 17.43 -24.09
N ASP A 163 3.00 18.01 -24.67
CA ASP A 163 3.32 17.81 -26.09
C ASP A 163 3.71 16.33 -26.30
N ALA A 164 2.93 15.64 -27.12
CA ALA A 164 3.15 14.24 -27.46
C ALA A 164 3.53 14.05 -28.93
N SER A 165 3.78 15.15 -29.69
CA SER A 165 4.14 15.09 -31.09
C SER A 165 5.39 14.23 -31.35
N GLU A 166 6.38 14.31 -30.48
CA GLU A 166 7.63 13.54 -30.51
C GLU A 166 7.63 12.32 -29.59
N ALA A 167 6.44 11.89 -29.09
CA ALA A 167 6.34 10.72 -28.23
C ALA A 167 6.85 9.45 -28.91
N VAL A 168 7.79 8.74 -28.27
CA VAL A 168 8.37 7.53 -28.86
C VAL A 168 7.34 6.41 -28.89
N LEU A 169 7.19 5.80 -30.06
CA LEU A 169 6.37 4.60 -30.24
C LEU A 169 7.19 3.36 -29.90
N ALA A 170 6.79 2.62 -28.87
CA ALA A 170 7.57 1.52 -28.33
C ALA A 170 6.78 0.23 -28.19
N SER A 171 7.49 -0.87 -28.24
CA SER A 171 7.05 -2.15 -27.69
C SER A 171 8.15 -2.71 -26.80
N ALA A 172 8.01 -2.52 -25.49
CA ALA A 172 8.94 -3.06 -24.52
C ALA A 172 9.07 -4.59 -24.66
N LYS A 173 7.97 -5.29 -24.96
CA LYS A 173 7.96 -6.74 -25.19
C LYS A 173 8.80 -7.13 -26.41
N ALA A 174 8.69 -6.42 -27.50
CA ALA A 174 9.42 -6.70 -28.75
C ALA A 174 10.80 -6.03 -28.80
N GLY A 175 11.15 -5.15 -27.86
CA GLY A 175 12.41 -4.40 -27.84
C GLY A 175 12.46 -3.28 -28.89
N ILE A 176 11.30 -2.76 -29.32
CA ILE A 176 11.19 -1.68 -30.32
C ILE A 176 11.18 -0.33 -29.59
N GLY A 177 11.87 0.68 -30.13
CA GLY A 177 11.88 2.05 -29.61
C GLY A 177 12.75 2.29 -28.38
N ILE A 178 13.48 1.29 -27.88
CA ILE A 178 14.24 1.41 -26.61
C ILE A 178 15.43 2.36 -26.76
N GLU A 179 16.14 2.32 -27.90
CA GLU A 179 17.28 3.21 -28.15
C GLU A 179 16.82 4.66 -28.28
N GLU A 180 15.72 4.89 -28.98
CA GLU A 180 15.09 6.20 -29.15
C GLU A 180 14.70 6.81 -27.79
N ILE A 181 14.15 6.00 -26.87
CA ILE A 181 13.83 6.42 -25.50
C ILE A 181 15.11 6.86 -24.77
N LEU A 182 16.19 6.07 -24.83
CA LEU A 182 17.44 6.41 -24.16
C LEU A 182 18.10 7.68 -24.73
N GLU A 183 18.01 7.90 -26.04
CA GLU A 183 18.48 9.14 -26.67
C GLU A 183 17.63 10.35 -26.22
N GLN A 184 16.32 10.23 -26.15
CA GLN A 184 15.47 11.29 -25.60
C GLN A 184 15.81 11.60 -24.14
N VAL A 185 16.13 10.60 -23.31
CA VAL A 185 16.59 10.82 -21.94
C VAL A 185 17.88 11.64 -21.91
N VAL A 186 18.83 11.37 -22.82
CA VAL A 186 20.08 12.15 -22.93
C VAL A 186 19.79 13.60 -23.33
N GLU A 187 18.88 13.81 -24.27
CA GLU A 187 18.60 15.10 -24.87
C GLU A 187 17.73 16.00 -24.00
N LEU A 188 16.64 15.46 -23.44
CA LEU A 188 15.60 16.23 -22.78
C LEU A 188 15.75 16.29 -21.25
N VAL A 189 16.20 15.21 -20.60
CA VAL A 189 16.37 15.24 -19.14
C VAL A 189 17.56 16.12 -18.79
N PRO A 190 17.40 17.20 -17.99
CA PRO A 190 18.52 18.05 -17.61
C PRO A 190 19.50 17.32 -16.69
N PRO A 191 20.79 17.71 -16.70
CA PRO A 191 21.73 17.23 -15.70
C PRO A 191 21.38 17.77 -14.31
N PRO A 192 21.76 17.07 -13.21
CA PRO A 192 21.53 17.56 -11.87
C PRO A 192 22.28 18.86 -11.59
N GLU A 193 21.61 19.79 -10.92
CA GLU A 193 22.20 21.04 -10.47
C GLU A 193 22.84 20.88 -9.07
N GLY A 194 23.83 21.74 -8.74
CA GLY A 194 24.49 21.78 -7.43
C GLY A 194 25.98 22.09 -7.54
N ASP A 195 26.59 22.56 -6.41
CA ASP A 195 28.03 22.83 -6.33
C ASP A 195 28.74 21.68 -5.61
N PRO A 196 29.68 20.97 -6.27
CA PRO A 196 30.40 19.86 -5.68
C PRO A 196 31.37 20.26 -4.54
N ASP A 197 31.68 21.55 -4.39
CA ASP A 197 32.53 22.07 -3.33
C ASP A 197 31.74 22.71 -2.17
N ALA A 198 30.41 22.77 -2.28
CA ALA A 198 29.55 23.24 -1.20
C ALA A 198 29.52 22.24 -0.01
N PRO A 199 29.04 22.67 1.17
CA PRO A 199 28.76 21.74 2.27
C PRO A 199 27.79 20.63 1.81
N LEU A 200 28.05 19.40 2.22
CA LEU A 200 27.22 18.25 1.85
C LEU A 200 25.75 18.51 2.19
N LYS A 201 24.89 18.30 1.20
CA LYS A 201 23.45 18.10 1.37
C LYS A 201 23.07 16.85 0.57
N ALA A 202 22.74 15.78 1.29
CA ALA A 202 22.25 14.56 0.68
C ALA A 202 20.89 14.20 1.28
N LEU A 203 19.92 13.93 0.39
CA LEU A 203 18.57 13.54 0.76
C LEU A 203 18.49 12.04 0.95
N ILE A 204 17.97 11.58 2.08
CA ILE A 204 17.64 10.17 2.29
C ILE A 204 16.27 9.92 1.66
N PHE A 205 16.23 9.17 0.56
CA PHE A 205 14.96 8.87 -0.09
C PHE A 205 14.42 7.47 0.22
N ASP A 206 15.29 6.55 0.70
CA ASP A 206 14.91 5.24 1.23
C ASP A 206 15.96 4.74 2.22
N SER A 207 15.64 3.69 3.00
CA SER A 207 16.61 3.04 3.88
C SER A 207 16.17 1.61 4.21
N PHE A 208 17.10 0.75 4.60
CA PHE A 208 16.79 -0.57 5.13
C PHE A 208 17.81 -0.99 6.19
N TYR A 209 17.44 -1.98 6.98
CA TYR A 209 18.30 -2.52 8.02
C TYR A 209 19.00 -3.78 7.55
N ASP A 210 20.30 -3.75 7.57
CA ASP A 210 21.18 -4.91 7.34
C ASP A 210 21.74 -5.41 8.68
N ALA A 211 21.66 -6.71 8.95
CA ALA A 211 22.08 -7.29 10.23
C ALA A 211 23.58 -7.09 10.53
N TYR A 212 24.41 -6.90 9.51
CA TYR A 212 25.86 -6.74 9.64
C TYR A 212 26.30 -5.27 9.56
N ARG A 213 25.72 -4.50 8.65
CA ARG A 213 26.10 -3.10 8.37
C ARG A 213 25.28 -2.07 9.19
N GLY A 214 24.17 -2.50 9.80
CA GLY A 214 23.19 -1.61 10.42
C GLY A 214 22.30 -0.95 9.37
N VAL A 215 21.90 0.30 9.60
CA VAL A 215 21.08 1.05 8.63
C VAL A 215 21.91 1.36 7.39
N VAL A 216 21.39 0.97 6.24
CA VAL A 216 21.86 1.35 4.90
C VAL A 216 20.90 2.41 4.38
N ALA A 217 21.37 3.65 4.22
CA ALA A 217 20.58 4.76 3.72
C ALA A 217 20.80 4.93 2.21
N TYR A 218 19.72 4.95 1.43
CA TYR A 218 19.76 5.38 0.03
C TYR A 218 19.69 6.88 -0.04
N ILE A 219 20.67 7.46 -0.68
CA ILE A 219 20.85 8.91 -0.73
C ILE A 219 20.96 9.43 -2.14
N ARG A 220 20.47 10.65 -2.34
CA ARG A 220 20.82 11.48 -3.48
C ARG A 220 21.66 12.66 -2.99
N VAL A 221 22.83 12.85 -3.56
CA VAL A 221 23.69 14.01 -3.28
C VAL A 221 23.22 15.19 -4.10
N VAL A 222 22.76 16.24 -3.41
CA VAL A 222 22.30 17.49 -4.03
C VAL A 222 23.42 18.53 -4.07
N GLU A 223 24.19 18.66 -3.00
CA GLU A 223 25.36 19.53 -2.94
C GLU A 223 26.52 18.84 -2.24
N GLY A 224 27.74 19.20 -2.60
CA GLY A 224 28.94 18.69 -1.99
C GLY A 224 29.31 17.28 -2.41
N SER A 225 29.96 16.56 -1.53
CA SER A 225 30.34 15.16 -1.72
C SER A 225 30.50 14.44 -0.39
N VAL A 226 30.46 13.10 -0.41
CA VAL A 226 30.62 12.24 0.76
C VAL A 226 31.48 11.03 0.41
N LYS A 227 32.37 10.64 1.32
CA LYS A 227 33.28 9.50 1.17
C LYS A 227 33.45 8.73 2.50
N PRO A 228 33.93 7.50 2.48
CA PRO A 228 34.26 6.75 3.69
C PRO A 228 35.23 7.54 4.61
N GLY A 229 34.98 7.50 5.92
CA GLY A 229 35.71 8.22 6.93
C GLY A 229 35.21 9.65 7.21
N ASP A 230 34.28 10.18 6.41
CA ASP A 230 33.67 11.47 6.67
C ASP A 230 32.75 11.40 7.90
N LYS A 231 32.78 12.48 8.72
CA LYS A 231 31.80 12.64 9.81
C LYS A 231 30.60 13.41 9.33
N ILE A 232 29.47 12.75 9.36
CA ILE A 232 28.18 13.27 8.92
C ILE A 232 27.27 13.52 10.11
N ARG A 233 26.28 14.39 9.91
CA ARG A 233 25.21 14.69 10.86
C ARG A 233 23.86 14.56 10.16
N MET A 234 22.95 13.81 10.79
CA MET A 234 21.54 13.77 10.43
C MET A 234 20.87 15.06 10.90
N MET A 235 20.29 15.85 10.01
CA MET A 235 19.78 17.18 10.39
C MET A 235 18.52 17.10 11.26
N ALA A 236 17.65 16.12 11.07
CA ALA A 236 16.42 15.96 11.85
C ALA A 236 16.68 15.50 13.29
N THR A 237 17.64 14.60 13.50
CA THR A 237 17.94 14.04 14.84
C THR A 237 19.14 14.70 15.50
N GLY A 238 19.96 15.43 14.74
CA GLY A 238 21.20 16.06 15.22
C GLY A 238 22.32 15.08 15.53
N LYS A 239 22.13 13.77 15.31
CA LYS A 239 23.12 12.72 15.60
C LYS A 239 24.23 12.70 14.57
N GLU A 240 25.43 12.41 15.04
CA GLU A 240 26.64 12.34 14.21
C GLU A 240 27.13 10.90 14.08
N PHE A 241 27.56 10.55 12.87
CA PHE A 241 28.08 9.24 12.55
C PHE A 241 29.31 9.37 11.64
N GLU A 242 30.14 8.33 11.63
CA GLU A 242 31.27 8.21 10.70
C GLU A 242 30.87 7.27 9.55
N VAL A 243 31.01 7.73 8.32
CA VAL A 243 30.69 6.96 7.11
C VAL A 243 31.66 5.80 7.00
N THR A 244 31.14 4.58 6.91
CA THR A 244 31.94 3.38 6.74
C THR A 244 32.09 3.00 5.27
N GLU A 245 31.00 3.09 4.50
CA GLU A 245 30.98 2.77 3.08
C GLU A 245 30.04 3.71 2.34
N VAL A 246 30.38 3.99 1.10
CA VAL A 246 29.47 4.59 0.10
C VAL A 246 29.56 3.79 -1.19
N GLY A 247 28.48 3.76 -1.96
CA GLY A 247 28.48 3.03 -3.22
C GLY A 247 27.21 3.26 -4.04
N VAL A 248 27.13 2.57 -5.14
CA VAL A 248 26.01 2.62 -6.09
C VAL A 248 25.50 1.22 -6.37
N HIS A 249 24.24 1.13 -6.78
CA HIS A 249 23.67 -0.13 -7.25
C HIS A 249 23.80 -0.21 -8.77
N THR A 250 24.67 -1.12 -9.24
CA THR A 250 24.79 -1.50 -10.65
C THR A 250 24.30 -2.93 -10.77
N PRO A 251 23.05 -3.24 -10.98
CA PRO A 251 22.25 -4.39 -10.49
C PRO A 251 22.79 -5.16 -9.25
N LYS A 252 24.07 -5.01 -8.95
CA LYS A 252 24.71 -5.46 -7.71
C LYS A 252 25.32 -4.26 -7.01
N GLU A 253 25.38 -4.29 -5.69
CA GLU A 253 26.05 -3.23 -4.93
C GLU A 253 27.53 -3.13 -5.34
N GLN A 254 27.98 -1.92 -5.61
CA GLN A 254 29.36 -1.61 -5.92
C GLN A 254 29.83 -0.45 -5.05
N ASN A 255 30.85 -0.69 -4.23
CA ASN A 255 31.47 0.37 -3.43
C ASN A 255 32.14 1.41 -4.32
N SER A 256 32.03 2.67 -3.91
CA SER A 256 32.64 3.83 -4.55
C SER A 256 33.57 4.55 -3.59
N ASP A 257 34.57 5.22 -4.11
CA ASP A 257 35.47 6.03 -3.29
C ASP A 257 34.81 7.32 -2.80
N GLU A 258 33.88 7.86 -3.54
CA GLU A 258 33.19 9.12 -3.28
C GLU A 258 31.85 9.16 -4.05
N LEU A 259 30.80 9.72 -3.42
CA LEU A 259 29.59 10.17 -4.10
C LEU A 259 29.58 11.70 -4.16
N THR A 260 29.23 12.27 -5.31
CA THR A 260 29.23 13.72 -5.58
C THR A 260 27.86 14.17 -6.11
N VAL A 261 27.70 15.47 -6.34
CA VAL A 261 26.46 16.06 -6.86
C VAL A 261 25.85 15.24 -7.99
N GLY A 262 24.56 14.93 -7.85
CA GLY A 262 23.78 14.16 -8.80
C GLY A 262 23.86 12.64 -8.62
N ASP A 263 24.79 12.13 -7.81
CA ASP A 263 24.86 10.70 -7.57
C ASP A 263 23.69 10.21 -6.71
N VAL A 264 23.11 9.10 -7.15
CA VAL A 264 22.13 8.30 -6.40
C VAL A 264 22.84 7.00 -6.00
N GLY A 265 22.93 6.76 -4.70
CA GLY A 265 23.69 5.63 -4.17
C GLY A 265 23.30 5.29 -2.73
N PHE A 266 24.11 4.47 -2.10
CA PHE A 266 23.93 4.10 -0.69
C PHE A 266 25.07 4.59 0.18
N LEU A 267 24.75 4.75 1.47
CA LEU A 267 25.69 5.12 2.53
C LEU A 267 25.44 4.25 3.75
N THR A 268 26.52 3.76 4.36
CA THR A 268 26.48 3.10 5.67
C THR A 268 27.36 3.83 6.67
N ALA A 269 26.93 3.88 7.92
CA ALA A 269 27.63 4.57 9.01
C ALA A 269 27.50 3.82 10.34
N ALA A 270 27.38 2.47 10.29
CA ALA A 270 27.22 1.59 11.44
C ALA A 270 26.10 2.02 12.41
N ILE A 271 25.02 2.60 11.88
CA ILE A 271 23.87 3.06 12.66
C ILE A 271 23.07 1.85 13.11
N LYS A 272 23.03 1.62 14.43
CA LYS A 272 22.35 0.43 15.00
C LYS A 272 20.91 0.70 15.40
N ASN A 273 20.59 1.95 15.75
CA ASN A 273 19.25 2.33 16.16
C ASN A 273 18.51 2.90 14.94
N VAL A 274 17.47 2.21 14.54
CA VAL A 274 16.58 2.55 13.44
C VAL A 274 16.02 3.97 13.55
N GLY A 275 15.61 4.39 14.75
CA GLY A 275 15.04 5.71 15.01
C GLY A 275 16.00 6.90 14.79
N ASP A 276 17.29 6.64 14.54
CA ASP A 276 18.29 7.67 14.32
C ASP A 276 18.37 8.13 12.86
N THR A 277 17.78 7.38 11.95
CA THR A 277 17.71 7.67 10.51
C THR A 277 16.24 7.75 10.09
N ARG A 278 15.90 8.77 9.34
CA ARG A 278 14.52 8.94 8.83
C ARG A 278 14.57 9.20 7.34
N VAL A 279 13.68 8.58 6.60
CA VAL A 279 13.46 8.90 5.19
C VAL A 279 12.95 10.35 5.09
N GLY A 280 13.51 11.12 4.15
CA GLY A 280 13.28 12.56 4.00
C GLY A 280 14.19 13.44 4.84
N ASP A 281 15.09 12.86 5.66
CA ASP A 281 16.10 13.65 6.38
C ASP A 281 17.25 14.06 5.44
N THR A 282 17.93 15.13 5.82
CA THR A 282 19.11 15.64 5.14
C THR A 282 20.36 15.23 5.90
N ILE A 283 21.30 14.62 5.18
CA ILE A 283 22.65 14.35 5.67
C ILE A 283 23.56 15.54 5.31
N THR A 284 24.31 16.02 6.30
CA THR A 284 25.30 17.06 6.10
C THR A 284 26.62 16.72 6.79
N ASN A 285 27.69 17.48 6.55
CA ASN A 285 28.95 17.31 7.26
C ASN A 285 28.78 17.69 8.74
N ALA A 286 29.39 16.93 9.67
CA ALA A 286 29.38 17.24 11.10
C ALA A 286 30.11 18.55 11.41
N LYS A 287 31.18 18.84 10.65
CA LYS A 287 31.92 20.12 10.70
C LYS A 287 31.64 20.89 9.42
N ASN A 288 31.33 22.18 9.54
CA ASN A 288 30.99 23.05 8.40
C ASN A 288 29.81 22.50 7.56
N GLY A 289 28.81 21.92 8.22
CA GLY A 289 27.61 21.41 7.56
C GLY A 289 26.71 22.54 7.05
N ALA A 290 25.78 22.17 6.17
CA ALA A 290 24.73 23.05 5.69
C ALA A 290 23.86 23.56 6.85
N THR A 291 23.36 24.78 6.73
CA THR A 291 22.51 25.42 7.74
C THR A 291 21.02 25.11 7.53
N GLU A 292 20.64 24.82 6.29
CA GLU A 292 19.27 24.54 5.90
C GLU A 292 19.14 23.12 5.37
N ALA A 293 18.15 22.38 5.88
CA ALA A 293 17.79 21.07 5.37
C ALA A 293 17.12 21.18 4.00
N LEU A 294 17.24 20.13 3.19
CA LEU A 294 16.44 19.99 1.98
C LEU A 294 14.95 19.88 2.35
N PRO A 295 14.04 20.25 1.44
CA PRO A 295 12.62 19.99 1.65
C PRO A 295 12.42 18.50 1.91
N GLY A 296 11.96 18.17 3.11
CA GLY A 296 11.66 16.78 3.47
C GLY A 296 10.30 16.37 2.94
N TYR A 297 10.03 15.06 3.03
CA TYR A 297 8.73 14.54 2.64
C TYR A 297 7.65 14.87 3.69
N ARG A 298 6.44 15.18 3.22
CA ARG A 298 5.28 15.27 4.11
C ARG A 298 5.00 13.89 4.70
N ARG A 299 4.80 13.81 6.02
CA ARG A 299 4.30 12.58 6.62
C ARG A 299 2.87 12.37 6.13
N LEU A 300 2.61 11.21 5.54
CA LEU A 300 1.24 10.78 5.31
C LEU A 300 0.66 10.23 6.61
N ASN A 301 -0.58 10.58 6.88
CA ASN A 301 -1.33 9.94 7.95
C ASN A 301 -1.92 8.65 7.41
N PRO A 302 -1.79 7.54 8.12
CA PRO A 302 -2.48 6.32 7.75
C PRO A 302 -3.98 6.56 7.63
N MET A 303 -4.59 5.88 6.68
CA MET A 303 -6.03 5.97 6.42
C MET A 303 -6.79 4.72 6.89
N VAL A 304 -6.09 3.58 6.95
CA VAL A 304 -6.65 2.29 7.33
C VAL A 304 -5.91 1.75 8.54
N TYR A 305 -6.63 1.28 9.53
CA TYR A 305 -6.07 0.74 10.77
C TYR A 305 -6.57 -0.67 11.01
N CYS A 306 -5.68 -1.58 11.41
CA CYS A 306 -6.05 -2.89 11.93
C CYS A 306 -5.15 -3.32 13.09
N GLY A 307 -5.64 -4.25 13.90
CA GLY A 307 -4.82 -4.91 14.92
C GLY A 307 -4.09 -6.10 14.32
N LEU A 308 -2.78 -6.21 14.58
CA LEU A 308 -1.94 -7.35 14.25
C LEU A 308 -1.56 -8.10 15.52
N TYR A 309 -1.94 -9.36 15.63
CA TYR A 309 -1.69 -10.20 16.79
C TYR A 309 -0.93 -11.47 16.39
N PRO A 310 0.16 -11.82 17.07
CA PRO A 310 0.83 -13.08 16.79
C PRO A 310 -0.03 -14.26 17.28
N ILE A 311 -0.13 -15.33 16.48
CA ILE A 311 -0.85 -16.54 16.89
C ILE A 311 -0.21 -17.13 18.16
N ASP A 312 1.12 -17.15 18.20
CA ASP A 312 1.88 -17.51 19.40
C ASP A 312 2.20 -16.24 20.19
N SER A 313 1.60 -16.08 21.35
CA SER A 313 1.81 -14.92 22.24
C SER A 313 3.25 -14.74 22.70
N ALA A 314 4.09 -15.78 22.67
CA ALA A 314 5.51 -15.69 22.96
C ALA A 314 6.27 -14.84 21.92
N LYS A 315 5.76 -14.75 20.70
CA LYS A 315 6.35 -13.98 19.59
C LYS A 315 5.99 -12.47 19.59
N PHE A 316 5.37 -11.95 20.64
CA PHE A 316 5.02 -10.52 20.74
C PHE A 316 6.22 -9.59 20.57
N ASN A 317 7.37 -9.92 21.21
CA ASN A 317 8.57 -9.12 21.07
C ASN A 317 9.20 -9.25 19.68
N ASP A 318 9.14 -10.45 19.08
CA ASP A 318 9.63 -10.68 17.71
C ASP A 318 8.80 -9.86 16.71
N LEU A 319 7.47 -9.78 16.92
CA LEU A 319 6.58 -8.96 16.10
C LEU A 319 6.91 -7.46 16.24
N ARG A 320 7.24 -6.98 17.45
CA ARG A 320 7.69 -5.60 17.66
C ARG A 320 8.94 -5.30 16.84
N GLU A 321 9.96 -6.16 16.94
CA GLU A 321 11.21 -5.99 16.18
C GLU A 321 10.98 -6.04 14.67
N ALA A 322 10.07 -6.89 14.21
CA ALA A 322 9.70 -6.97 12.80
C ALA A 322 9.06 -5.65 12.32
N LEU A 323 8.11 -5.11 13.08
CA LEU A 323 7.45 -3.83 12.78
C LEU A 323 8.43 -2.66 12.80
N GLU A 324 9.33 -2.58 13.79
CA GLU A 324 10.39 -1.57 13.85
C GLU A 324 11.31 -1.62 12.62
N LYS A 325 11.66 -2.82 12.14
CA LYS A 325 12.47 -2.98 10.91
C LYS A 325 11.70 -2.62 9.65
N LEU A 326 10.40 -2.91 9.60
CA LEU A 326 9.55 -2.55 8.47
C LEU A 326 9.30 -1.04 8.40
N GLU A 327 9.09 -0.37 9.53
CA GLU A 327 8.91 1.09 9.61
C GLU A 327 10.11 1.86 9.03
N LEU A 328 11.33 1.30 9.09
CA LEU A 328 12.50 1.86 8.43
C LEU A 328 12.37 1.97 6.91
N ASN A 329 11.85 0.90 6.32
CA ASN A 329 11.69 0.81 4.87
C ASN A 329 10.41 1.51 4.42
N ASP A 330 9.45 1.62 5.33
CA ASP A 330 8.10 2.07 5.07
C ASP A 330 7.69 3.12 6.10
N SER A 331 7.99 4.36 5.80
CA SER A 331 7.70 5.49 6.70
C SER A 331 6.20 5.81 6.85
N ALA A 332 5.36 5.17 6.06
CA ALA A 332 3.90 5.28 6.16
C ALA A 332 3.32 4.31 7.20
N LEU A 333 4.02 3.22 7.50
CA LEU A 333 3.65 2.30 8.55
C LEU A 333 3.76 3.00 9.92
N GLN A 334 2.68 2.96 10.68
CA GLN A 334 2.65 3.42 12.08
C GLN A 334 2.10 2.27 12.93
N PHE A 335 2.65 2.10 14.12
CA PHE A 335 2.15 1.07 15.02
C PHE A 335 2.28 1.48 16.48
N GLU A 336 1.35 1.01 17.29
CA GLU A 336 1.34 1.18 18.74
C GLU A 336 0.90 -0.11 19.43
N PRO A 337 1.36 -0.40 20.65
CA PRO A 337 0.93 -1.57 21.40
C PRO A 337 -0.58 -1.54 21.66
N GLU A 338 -1.23 -2.67 21.41
CA GLU A 338 -2.66 -2.86 21.67
C GLU A 338 -2.91 -4.16 22.44
N THR A 339 -4.00 -4.20 23.19
CA THR A 339 -4.42 -5.40 23.92
C THR A 339 -5.87 -5.70 23.60
N SER A 340 -6.14 -6.92 23.15
CA SER A 340 -7.48 -7.47 22.96
C SER A 340 -7.80 -8.49 24.05
N GLN A 341 -9.03 -8.50 24.54
CA GLN A 341 -9.46 -9.52 25.48
C GLN A 341 -9.51 -10.91 24.84
N ALA A 342 -9.82 -10.97 23.54
CA ALA A 342 -9.91 -12.21 22.78
C ALA A 342 -8.56 -12.72 22.28
N LEU A 343 -7.66 -11.81 21.83
CA LEU A 343 -6.43 -12.15 21.12
C LEU A 343 -5.15 -11.91 21.92
N GLY A 344 -5.23 -11.25 23.08
CA GLY A 344 -4.07 -10.95 23.93
C GLY A 344 -3.31 -9.70 23.47
N PHE A 345 -1.98 -9.74 23.54
CA PHE A 345 -1.11 -8.61 23.20
C PHE A 345 -0.78 -8.59 21.71
N GLY A 346 -0.87 -7.42 21.10
CA GLY A 346 -0.59 -7.17 19.70
C GLY A 346 -0.23 -5.71 19.44
N PHE A 347 -0.39 -5.29 18.20
CA PHE A 347 -0.14 -3.92 17.78
C PHE A 347 -1.29 -3.40 16.93
N ARG A 348 -1.72 -2.17 17.21
CA ARG A 348 -2.56 -1.39 16.33
C ARG A 348 -1.68 -0.78 15.26
N CYS A 349 -1.90 -1.13 14.00
CA CYS A 349 -1.11 -0.68 12.86
C CYS A 349 -1.95 0.18 11.94
N GLY A 350 -1.33 1.25 11.44
CA GLY A 350 -1.90 2.16 10.45
C GLY A 350 -1.23 2.00 9.09
N PHE A 351 -2.03 2.00 8.03
CA PHE A 351 -1.63 1.75 6.64
C PHE A 351 -2.23 2.80 5.70
N LEU A 352 -1.64 2.98 4.52
CA LEU A 352 -2.17 3.89 3.49
C LEU A 352 -3.42 3.33 2.83
N GLY A 353 -3.51 2.02 2.65
CA GLY A 353 -4.64 1.35 2.06
C GLY A 353 -4.63 -0.16 2.34
N LEU A 354 -5.55 -0.91 1.71
CA LEU A 354 -5.65 -2.35 1.89
C LEU A 354 -4.47 -3.11 1.31
N LEU A 355 -4.05 -2.77 0.12
CA LEU A 355 -2.91 -3.45 -0.52
C LEU A 355 -1.64 -3.26 0.31
N HIS A 356 -1.43 -2.05 0.85
CA HIS A 356 -0.34 -1.78 1.76
C HIS A 356 -0.42 -2.68 3.01
N MET A 357 -1.60 -2.81 3.63
CA MET A 357 -1.83 -3.70 4.78
C MET A 357 -1.50 -5.16 4.46
N GLU A 358 -2.01 -5.68 3.34
CA GLU A 358 -1.76 -7.07 2.92
C GLU A 358 -0.26 -7.34 2.68
N ILE A 359 0.43 -6.40 2.05
CA ILE A 359 1.86 -6.53 1.79
C ILE A 359 2.66 -6.56 3.09
N ILE A 360 2.38 -5.67 4.04
CA ILE A 360 3.04 -5.68 5.35
C ILE A 360 2.77 -6.98 6.10
N GLN A 361 1.53 -7.48 6.08
CA GLN A 361 1.18 -8.76 6.67
C GLN A 361 1.98 -9.90 6.05
N GLU A 362 1.96 -10.03 4.71
CA GLU A 362 2.72 -11.09 4.02
C GLU A 362 4.22 -10.99 4.26
N ARG A 363 4.78 -9.77 4.35
CA ARG A 363 6.18 -9.57 4.68
C ARG A 363 6.51 -10.08 6.09
N ILE A 364 5.67 -9.77 7.09
CA ILE A 364 5.87 -10.27 8.46
C ILE A 364 5.84 -11.80 8.48
N GLU A 365 4.88 -12.41 7.78
CA GLU A 365 4.74 -13.86 7.71
C GLU A 365 5.93 -14.53 6.98
N ARG A 366 6.36 -13.96 5.83
CA ARG A 366 7.40 -14.56 4.98
C ARG A 366 8.82 -14.25 5.44
N GLU A 367 9.12 -12.99 5.78
CA GLU A 367 10.49 -12.56 6.13
C GLU A 367 10.83 -12.90 7.59
N PHE A 368 9.86 -12.71 8.52
CA PHE A 368 10.09 -12.88 9.96
C PHE A 368 9.53 -14.19 10.54
N LYS A 369 8.79 -14.98 9.74
CA LYS A 369 8.20 -16.26 10.15
C LYS A 369 7.25 -16.13 11.36
N ILE A 370 6.46 -15.09 11.39
CA ILE A 370 5.47 -14.81 12.42
C ILE A 370 4.08 -14.94 11.79
N ASP A 371 3.33 -15.96 12.22
CA ASP A 371 1.95 -16.13 11.79
C ASP A 371 1.06 -15.14 12.55
N LEU A 372 0.19 -14.43 11.83
CA LEU A 372 -0.61 -13.31 12.35
C LEU A 372 -2.11 -13.59 12.33
N ILE A 373 -2.81 -13.00 13.31
CA ILE A 373 -4.25 -12.74 13.25
C ILE A 373 -4.43 -11.24 13.02
N THR A 374 -5.16 -10.89 11.96
CA THR A 374 -5.53 -9.50 11.66
C THR A 374 -6.98 -9.25 12.04
N THR A 375 -7.24 -8.11 12.69
CA THR A 375 -8.61 -7.66 12.92
C THR A 375 -9.16 -6.98 11.68
N ALA A 376 -10.48 -6.74 11.65
CA ALA A 376 -11.12 -5.99 10.57
C ALA A 376 -10.48 -4.60 10.43
N PRO A 377 -10.12 -4.18 9.19
CA PRO A 377 -9.63 -2.83 8.97
C PRO A 377 -10.71 -1.81 9.31
N SER A 378 -10.29 -0.71 9.90
CA SER A 378 -11.14 0.42 10.24
C SER A 378 -10.49 1.72 9.78
N VAL A 379 -11.31 2.77 9.62
CA VAL A 379 -10.84 4.13 9.36
C VAL A 379 -10.85 4.92 10.68
N ILE A 380 -10.23 6.10 10.71
CA ILE A 380 -10.36 7.01 11.85
C ILE A 380 -11.71 7.73 11.76
N TYR A 381 -12.50 7.62 12.79
CA TYR A 381 -13.73 8.39 12.97
C TYR A 381 -13.47 9.57 13.91
N GLU A 382 -14.09 10.72 13.65
CA GLU A 382 -14.11 11.84 14.58
C GLU A 382 -15.44 11.84 15.32
N VAL A 383 -15.38 11.63 16.63
CA VAL A 383 -16.55 11.60 17.49
C VAL A 383 -16.63 12.91 18.26
N ILE A 384 -17.67 13.68 17.99
CA ILE A 384 -17.96 14.93 18.70
C ILE A 384 -18.84 14.60 19.89
N MET A 385 -18.35 14.94 21.07
CA MET A 385 -19.03 14.68 22.33
C MET A 385 -20.01 15.80 22.68
N THR A 386 -20.97 15.50 23.54
CA THR A 386 -21.97 16.47 24.01
C THR A 386 -21.38 17.64 24.82
N ASP A 387 -20.16 17.52 25.31
CA ASP A 387 -19.40 18.60 25.96
C ASP A 387 -18.61 19.47 24.95
N GLY A 388 -18.71 19.19 23.65
CA GLY A 388 -18.00 19.88 22.57
C GLY A 388 -16.57 19.39 22.32
N SER A 389 -16.07 18.39 23.06
CA SER A 389 -14.77 17.79 22.78
C SER A 389 -14.83 16.86 21.55
N ALA A 390 -13.72 16.80 20.79
CA ALA A 390 -13.57 15.89 19.65
C ALA A 390 -12.58 14.78 20.00
N ILE A 391 -12.97 13.54 19.73
CA ILE A 391 -12.15 12.35 19.98
C ILE A 391 -11.98 11.60 18.66
N LYS A 392 -10.75 11.21 18.35
CA LYS A 392 -10.45 10.32 17.23
C LYS A 392 -10.58 8.87 17.67
N VAL A 393 -11.38 8.09 16.93
CA VAL A 393 -11.63 6.68 17.20
C VAL A 393 -11.22 5.87 15.98
N ASP A 394 -10.15 5.13 16.10
CA ASP A 394 -9.62 4.19 15.10
C ASP A 394 -9.99 2.73 15.42
N ASN A 395 -10.19 2.41 16.71
CA ASN A 395 -10.62 1.11 17.20
C ASN A 395 -12.09 1.17 17.66
N PRO A 396 -12.98 0.32 17.13
CA PRO A 396 -14.39 0.26 17.57
C PRO A 396 -14.56 0.05 19.08
N SER A 397 -13.61 -0.62 19.76
CA SER A 397 -13.66 -0.84 21.20
C SER A 397 -13.55 0.46 22.02
N ASN A 398 -12.92 1.50 21.44
CA ASN A 398 -12.74 2.81 22.06
C ASN A 398 -13.94 3.77 21.81
N MET A 399 -15.00 3.28 21.14
CA MET A 399 -16.19 4.10 20.88
C MET A 399 -16.86 4.51 22.20
N PRO A 400 -17.06 5.81 22.45
CA PRO A 400 -17.71 6.30 23.67
C PRO A 400 -19.16 5.81 23.80
N ASP A 401 -19.71 5.96 25.02
CA ASP A 401 -21.12 5.67 25.28
C ASP A 401 -22.01 6.51 24.35
N PRO A 402 -22.98 5.93 23.62
CA PRO A 402 -23.87 6.63 22.71
C PRO A 402 -24.59 7.84 23.30
N GLN A 403 -24.83 7.85 24.63
CA GLN A 403 -25.47 8.98 25.32
C GLN A 403 -24.59 10.22 25.43
N LYS A 404 -23.26 10.06 25.31
CA LYS A 404 -22.28 11.14 25.35
C LYS A 404 -21.88 11.67 23.99
N ILE A 405 -22.35 11.02 22.92
CA ILE A 405 -22.01 11.38 21.55
C ILE A 405 -23.06 12.37 21.03
N GLU A 406 -22.60 13.53 20.52
CA GLU A 406 -23.44 14.48 19.80
C GLU A 406 -23.58 14.04 18.33
N ARG A 407 -22.44 13.80 17.66
CA ARG A 407 -22.39 13.32 16.28
C ARG A 407 -21.09 12.57 15.99
N VAL A 408 -21.12 11.75 14.96
CA VAL A 408 -19.96 11.03 14.46
C VAL A 408 -19.68 11.47 13.04
N GLU A 409 -18.41 11.72 12.75
CA GLU A 409 -17.93 12.11 11.42
C GLU A 409 -17.01 11.02 10.88
N GLU A 410 -17.18 10.69 9.59
CA GLU A 410 -16.35 9.71 8.89
C GLU A 410 -15.59 10.36 7.74
N PRO A 411 -14.38 9.85 7.41
CA PRO A 411 -13.59 10.36 6.30
C PRO A 411 -14.27 10.04 4.96
N TYR A 412 -14.33 11.04 4.09
CA TYR A 412 -14.80 10.93 2.72
C TYR A 412 -13.65 11.11 1.74
N VAL A 413 -13.72 10.42 0.64
CA VAL A 413 -12.79 10.56 -0.47
C VAL A 413 -13.53 10.96 -1.74
N LYS A 414 -12.83 11.70 -2.59
CA LYS A 414 -13.22 11.92 -3.98
C LYS A 414 -12.63 10.78 -4.79
N ALA A 415 -13.50 9.92 -5.27
CA ALA A 415 -13.19 8.74 -6.06
C ALA A 415 -13.37 9.04 -7.53
N THR A 416 -12.31 8.88 -8.32
CA THR A 416 -12.32 9.05 -9.79
C THR A 416 -12.17 7.69 -10.45
N MET A 417 -13.13 7.35 -11.30
CA MET A 417 -13.16 6.10 -12.04
C MET A 417 -13.18 6.38 -13.53
N MET A 418 -12.27 5.76 -14.29
CA MET A 418 -12.26 5.84 -15.75
C MET A 418 -12.58 4.47 -16.32
N ALA A 419 -13.52 4.41 -17.25
CA ALA A 419 -13.98 3.15 -17.84
C ALA A 419 -14.62 3.38 -19.24
N PRO A 420 -14.74 2.31 -20.04
CA PRO A 420 -15.56 2.35 -21.26
C PRO A 420 -17.04 2.65 -20.94
N ASN A 421 -17.71 3.34 -21.86
CA ASN A 421 -19.11 3.79 -21.72
C ASN A 421 -20.08 2.65 -21.35
N ASP A 422 -19.82 1.43 -21.79
CA ASP A 422 -20.66 0.26 -21.51
C ASP A 422 -20.79 -0.08 -20.02
N TYR A 423 -19.84 0.36 -19.20
CA TYR A 423 -19.78 0.05 -17.76
C TYR A 423 -20.27 1.17 -16.85
N VAL A 424 -20.69 2.32 -17.40
CA VAL A 424 -21.17 3.49 -16.61
C VAL A 424 -22.28 3.08 -15.64
N GLY A 425 -23.29 2.33 -16.12
CA GLY A 425 -24.41 1.88 -15.30
C GLY A 425 -23.97 1.02 -14.10
N ALA A 426 -23.06 0.07 -14.34
CA ALA A 426 -22.54 -0.81 -13.30
C ALA A 426 -21.71 -0.06 -12.25
N ILE A 427 -20.92 0.93 -12.67
CA ILE A 427 -20.13 1.78 -11.77
C ILE A 427 -21.06 2.64 -10.92
N MET A 428 -22.07 3.27 -11.53
CA MET A 428 -23.03 4.10 -10.80
C MET A 428 -23.82 3.30 -9.77
N GLU A 429 -24.26 2.07 -10.12
CA GLU A 429 -24.94 1.16 -9.20
C GLU A 429 -24.04 0.82 -8.00
N LEU A 430 -22.80 0.42 -8.26
CA LEU A 430 -21.81 0.12 -7.21
C LEU A 430 -21.59 1.33 -6.28
N CYS A 431 -21.36 2.52 -6.84
CA CYS A 431 -21.15 3.73 -6.04
C CYS A 431 -22.36 4.07 -5.17
N GLN A 432 -23.59 3.88 -5.68
CA GLN A 432 -24.81 4.12 -4.90
C GLN A 432 -24.98 3.10 -3.76
N GLU A 433 -24.69 1.82 -4.00
CA GLU A 433 -24.67 0.78 -2.96
C GLU A 433 -23.66 1.10 -1.84
N LYS A 434 -22.53 1.73 -2.20
CA LYS A 434 -21.48 2.17 -1.27
C LYS A 434 -21.68 3.59 -0.73
N ARG A 435 -22.90 4.09 -0.68
CA ARG A 435 -23.26 5.42 -0.15
C ARG A 435 -22.59 6.59 -0.86
N GLY A 436 -22.15 6.39 -2.11
CA GLY A 436 -21.49 7.42 -2.90
C GLY A 436 -22.45 8.56 -3.29
N ILE A 437 -21.91 9.77 -3.29
CA ILE A 437 -22.58 10.99 -3.74
C ILE A 437 -21.99 11.33 -5.12
N PHE A 438 -22.82 11.32 -6.15
CA PHE A 438 -22.41 11.68 -7.51
C PHE A 438 -21.97 13.15 -7.56
N ILE A 439 -20.82 13.42 -8.17
CA ILE A 439 -20.27 14.76 -8.35
C ILE A 439 -20.26 15.17 -9.80
N ASP A 440 -19.61 14.39 -10.66
CA ASP A 440 -19.41 14.74 -12.06
C ASP A 440 -19.24 13.51 -12.95
N MET A 441 -19.48 13.69 -14.24
CA MET A 441 -19.21 12.70 -15.27
C MET A 441 -18.79 13.40 -16.56
N GLN A 442 -17.60 13.10 -17.05
CA GLN A 442 -17.04 13.69 -18.26
C GLN A 442 -16.68 12.61 -19.28
N TYR A 443 -17.08 12.78 -20.51
CA TYR A 443 -16.65 11.94 -21.63
C TYR A 443 -15.27 12.37 -22.07
N MET A 444 -14.29 11.47 -21.94
CA MET A 444 -12.92 11.71 -22.36
C MET A 444 -12.80 11.63 -23.88
N ASP A 445 -13.47 10.65 -24.46
CA ASP A 445 -13.62 10.44 -25.90
C ASP A 445 -14.99 9.76 -26.20
N GLU A 446 -15.19 9.30 -27.45
CA GLU A 446 -16.45 8.62 -27.85
C GLU A 446 -16.67 7.29 -27.12
N THR A 447 -15.65 6.69 -26.54
CA THR A 447 -15.67 5.33 -25.97
C THR A 447 -15.47 5.29 -24.46
N ARG A 448 -14.90 6.34 -23.85
CA ARG A 448 -14.47 6.36 -22.45
C ARG A 448 -15.03 7.53 -21.66
N VAL A 449 -15.27 7.29 -20.40
CA VAL A 449 -15.85 8.24 -19.45
C VAL A 449 -15.06 8.28 -18.14
N SER A 450 -14.92 9.47 -17.59
CA SER A 450 -14.46 9.71 -16.22
C SER A 450 -15.66 10.00 -15.35
N ILE A 451 -15.82 9.28 -14.24
CA ILE A 451 -16.93 9.39 -13.30
C ILE A 451 -16.36 9.72 -11.92
N VAL A 452 -16.88 10.77 -11.30
CA VAL A 452 -16.42 11.25 -10.00
C VAL A 452 -17.52 11.13 -8.95
N TYR A 453 -17.20 10.48 -7.85
CA TYR A 453 -18.07 10.34 -6.68
C TYR A 453 -17.33 10.76 -5.41
N GLU A 454 -18.09 11.25 -4.43
CA GLU A 454 -17.62 11.31 -3.05
C GLU A 454 -18.15 10.10 -2.29
N ILE A 455 -17.24 9.26 -1.78
CA ILE A 455 -17.58 7.99 -1.13
C ILE A 455 -16.95 7.97 0.27
N PRO A 456 -17.65 7.43 1.30
CA PRO A 456 -17.02 7.20 2.59
C PRO A 456 -15.84 6.24 2.45
N LEU A 457 -14.68 6.60 3.01
CA LEU A 457 -13.47 5.76 2.93
C LEU A 457 -13.72 4.34 3.48
N SER A 458 -14.53 4.22 4.52
CA SER A 458 -14.91 2.92 5.09
C SER A 458 -15.59 1.97 4.12
N GLU A 459 -16.30 2.47 3.11
CA GLU A 459 -16.95 1.63 2.09
C GLU A 459 -15.98 1.20 0.97
N ILE A 460 -14.89 1.95 0.78
CA ILE A 460 -13.84 1.60 -0.20
C ILE A 460 -12.92 0.52 0.35
N VAL A 461 -12.58 0.62 1.63
CA VAL A 461 -11.58 -0.22 2.29
C VAL A 461 -11.93 -1.71 2.27
N TYR A 462 -13.18 -2.13 2.14
CA TYR A 462 -13.51 -3.56 2.24
C TYR A 462 -13.40 -4.32 0.93
N ASP A 463 -14.11 -3.92 -0.11
CA ASP A 463 -14.26 -4.73 -1.33
C ASP A 463 -14.58 -3.93 -2.59
N PHE A 464 -14.56 -2.59 -2.49
CA PHE A 464 -14.96 -1.70 -3.59
C PHE A 464 -14.13 -1.95 -4.86
N PHE A 465 -12.81 -2.06 -4.72
CA PHE A 465 -11.93 -2.24 -5.88
C PHE A 465 -12.13 -3.59 -6.57
N ASP A 466 -12.32 -4.65 -5.80
CA ASP A 466 -12.58 -5.98 -6.34
C ASP A 466 -13.93 -6.04 -7.05
N GLN A 467 -14.96 -5.42 -6.47
CA GLN A 467 -16.28 -5.30 -7.09
C GLN A 467 -16.22 -4.43 -8.35
N LEU A 468 -15.51 -3.31 -8.32
CA LEU A 468 -15.31 -2.44 -9.48
C LEU A 468 -14.65 -3.21 -10.63
N LYS A 469 -13.55 -3.90 -10.37
CA LYS A 469 -12.87 -4.75 -11.36
C LYS A 469 -13.79 -5.86 -11.90
N SER A 470 -14.50 -6.55 -11.03
CA SER A 470 -15.39 -7.64 -11.42
C SER A 470 -16.53 -7.14 -12.30
N ASN A 471 -17.19 -6.03 -11.90
CA ASN A 471 -18.34 -5.46 -12.61
C ASN A 471 -17.95 -4.86 -13.97
N THR A 472 -16.70 -4.42 -14.11
CA THR A 472 -16.17 -3.83 -15.34
C THR A 472 -15.24 -4.75 -16.12
N LYS A 473 -15.15 -6.03 -15.75
CA LYS A 473 -14.23 -7.02 -16.35
C LYS A 473 -12.76 -6.57 -16.39
N GLY A 474 -12.34 -5.77 -15.42
CA GLY A 474 -10.99 -5.22 -15.33
C GLY A 474 -10.73 -3.95 -16.15
N TYR A 475 -11.72 -3.40 -16.84
CA TYR A 475 -11.54 -2.21 -17.69
C TYR A 475 -11.63 -0.88 -16.94
N ALA A 476 -12.11 -0.85 -15.68
CA ALA A 476 -12.14 0.38 -14.91
C ALA A 476 -10.84 0.60 -14.15
N SER A 477 -10.28 1.78 -14.28
CA SER A 477 -9.26 2.30 -13.37
C SER A 477 -9.89 3.08 -12.23
N PHE A 478 -9.20 3.17 -11.11
CA PHE A 478 -9.69 3.77 -9.89
C PHE A 478 -8.56 4.54 -9.20
N ASP A 479 -8.87 5.77 -8.80
CA ASP A 479 -8.02 6.60 -7.96
C ASP A 479 -8.88 7.34 -6.94
N TYR A 480 -8.32 7.72 -5.77
CA TYR A 480 -9.05 8.46 -4.76
C TYR A 480 -8.15 9.39 -3.94
N GLU A 481 -8.74 10.51 -3.52
CA GLU A 481 -8.09 11.49 -2.64
C GLU A 481 -8.98 11.82 -1.43
N LEU A 482 -8.37 12.00 -0.26
CA LEU A 482 -9.10 12.36 0.96
C LEU A 482 -9.58 13.82 0.88
N ILE A 483 -10.89 14.05 1.04
CA ILE A 483 -11.49 15.38 0.99
C ILE A 483 -11.93 15.92 2.36
N GLY A 484 -11.79 15.14 3.42
CA GLY A 484 -12.13 15.53 4.79
C GLY A 484 -13.19 14.65 5.42
N TYR A 485 -13.83 15.17 6.46
CA TYR A 485 -14.80 14.44 7.28
C TYR A 485 -16.21 14.96 7.06
N LYS A 486 -17.20 14.05 7.07
CA LYS A 486 -18.63 14.38 7.00
C LYS A 486 -19.41 13.66 8.08
N THR A 487 -20.40 14.35 8.64
CA THR A 487 -21.31 13.75 9.64
C THR A 487 -22.09 12.58 9.04
N SER A 488 -22.13 11.47 9.78
CA SER A 488 -22.81 10.24 9.37
C SER A 488 -23.49 9.54 10.55
N LYS A 489 -24.55 8.77 10.26
CA LYS A 489 -25.30 8.02 11.28
C LYS A 489 -24.63 6.68 11.58
N LEU A 490 -23.50 6.73 12.25
CA LEU A 490 -22.70 5.55 12.56
C LEU A 490 -23.06 4.97 13.92
N VAL A 491 -22.97 3.65 14.02
CA VAL A 491 -23.17 2.89 15.25
C VAL A 491 -22.13 1.81 15.39
N LYS A 492 -21.73 1.53 16.64
CA LYS A 492 -20.90 0.37 16.95
C LYS A 492 -21.76 -0.89 16.90
N MET A 493 -21.32 -1.89 16.16
CA MET A 493 -21.91 -3.23 16.12
C MET A 493 -20.94 -4.23 16.73
N ASP A 494 -21.39 -4.93 17.76
CA ASP A 494 -20.63 -5.95 18.46
C ASP A 494 -21.08 -7.35 18.03
N ILE A 495 -20.12 -8.26 17.88
CA ILE A 495 -20.39 -9.69 17.69
C ILE A 495 -20.29 -10.40 19.04
N VAL A 496 -21.37 -11.07 19.41
CA VAL A 496 -21.50 -11.79 20.67
C VAL A 496 -21.54 -13.30 20.39
N LEU A 497 -20.54 -14.02 20.88
CA LEU A 497 -20.45 -15.48 20.79
C LEU A 497 -20.73 -16.10 22.15
N ASN A 498 -21.72 -16.98 22.22
CA ASN A 498 -22.10 -17.66 23.47
C ASN A 498 -22.40 -16.73 24.67
N GLY A 499 -22.77 -15.47 24.39
CA GLY A 499 -23.06 -14.45 25.40
C GLY A 499 -21.87 -13.54 25.76
N GLU A 500 -20.70 -13.78 25.19
CA GLU A 500 -19.51 -12.95 25.38
C GLU A 500 -19.24 -12.12 24.12
N THR A 501 -18.94 -10.85 24.28
CA THR A 501 -18.55 -9.95 23.18
C THR A 501 -17.13 -10.25 22.76
N VAL A 502 -16.92 -10.42 21.44
CA VAL A 502 -15.58 -10.57 20.85
C VAL A 502 -15.17 -9.21 20.31
N ASP A 503 -14.32 -8.51 21.07
CA ASP A 503 -13.87 -7.15 20.75
C ASP A 503 -13.18 -7.05 19.37
N ALA A 504 -12.39 -8.05 19.02
CA ALA A 504 -11.70 -8.14 17.73
C ALA A 504 -12.65 -8.29 16.51
N LEU A 505 -13.93 -8.61 16.73
CA LEU A 505 -14.97 -8.71 15.71
C LEU A 505 -15.99 -7.57 15.80
N SER A 506 -15.71 -6.52 16.59
CA SER A 506 -16.54 -5.31 16.64
C SER A 506 -16.19 -4.36 15.51
N PHE A 507 -17.17 -3.65 14.95
CA PHE A 507 -16.95 -2.65 13.90
C PHE A 507 -17.97 -1.51 13.95
N ILE A 508 -17.60 -0.40 13.30
CA ILE A 508 -18.47 0.78 13.18
C ILE A 508 -19.13 0.71 11.80
N VAL A 509 -20.45 0.81 11.78
CA VAL A 509 -21.25 0.69 10.56
C VAL A 509 -22.30 1.79 10.48
N HIS A 510 -22.73 2.13 9.27
CA HIS A 510 -23.88 3.01 9.09
C HIS A 510 -25.16 2.32 9.59
N ARG A 511 -25.96 3.06 10.35
CA ARG A 511 -27.14 2.55 11.07
C ARG A 511 -28.14 1.86 10.16
N ASP A 512 -28.36 2.42 8.96
CA ASP A 512 -29.37 1.91 8.03
C ASP A 512 -28.94 0.57 7.39
N PHE A 513 -27.64 0.29 7.29
CA PHE A 513 -27.08 -0.97 6.76
C PHE A 513 -26.68 -1.98 7.83
N ALA A 514 -26.78 -1.61 9.11
CA ALA A 514 -26.31 -2.43 10.21
C ALA A 514 -27.00 -3.80 10.28
N TYR A 515 -28.30 -3.88 9.98
CA TYR A 515 -29.04 -5.14 10.00
C TYR A 515 -28.54 -6.11 8.93
N ASP A 516 -28.43 -5.67 7.68
CA ASP A 516 -28.05 -6.52 6.56
C ASP A 516 -26.60 -6.98 6.72
N ARG A 517 -25.66 -6.10 7.07
CA ARG A 517 -24.27 -6.45 7.41
C ARG A 517 -24.19 -7.44 8.57
N GLY A 518 -24.91 -7.17 9.67
CA GLY A 518 -24.94 -8.06 10.82
C GLY A 518 -25.44 -9.46 10.47
N LYS A 519 -26.47 -9.56 9.62
CA LYS A 519 -27.00 -10.84 9.16
C LYS A 519 -25.98 -11.63 8.34
N VAL A 520 -25.34 -11.00 7.36
CA VAL A 520 -24.31 -11.64 6.51
C VAL A 520 -23.17 -12.17 7.37
N ILE A 521 -22.64 -11.35 8.28
CA ILE A 521 -21.53 -11.73 9.15
C ILE A 521 -21.89 -12.91 10.05
N VAL A 522 -23.06 -12.85 10.72
CA VAL A 522 -23.51 -13.94 11.60
C VAL A 522 -23.69 -15.25 10.83
N GLU A 523 -24.16 -15.22 9.59
CA GLU A 523 -24.28 -16.40 8.75
C GLU A 523 -22.91 -16.94 8.30
N LYS A 524 -21.96 -16.07 7.89
CA LYS A 524 -20.59 -16.46 7.59
C LYS A 524 -19.88 -17.10 8.78
N LEU A 525 -19.91 -16.44 9.94
CA LEU A 525 -19.33 -16.99 11.17
C LEU A 525 -19.89 -18.36 11.54
N LYS A 526 -21.16 -18.59 11.31
CA LYS A 526 -21.79 -19.90 11.54
C LYS A 526 -21.19 -21.00 10.66
N THR A 527 -20.74 -20.70 9.45
CA THR A 527 -20.13 -21.70 8.56
C THR A 527 -18.67 -21.98 8.91
N LEU A 528 -17.97 -20.99 9.43
CA LEU A 528 -16.53 -21.05 9.71
C LEU A 528 -16.20 -21.57 11.11
N ILE A 529 -17.00 -21.17 12.11
CA ILE A 529 -16.78 -21.64 13.48
C ILE A 529 -17.18 -23.12 13.58
N PRO A 530 -16.26 -24.01 14.01
CA PRO A 530 -16.55 -25.44 14.10
C PRO A 530 -17.61 -25.74 15.17
N ARG A 531 -18.42 -26.80 14.92
CA ARG A 531 -19.42 -27.24 15.88
C ARG A 531 -18.78 -27.69 17.18
N GLN A 532 -19.32 -27.19 18.29
CA GLN A 532 -18.89 -27.54 19.64
C GLN A 532 -19.80 -28.63 20.24
N GLN A 533 -19.43 -29.15 21.43
CA GLN A 533 -20.25 -30.08 22.21
C GLN A 533 -21.57 -29.46 22.70
N PHE A 534 -21.65 -28.13 22.69
CA PHE A 534 -22.80 -27.33 23.07
C PHE A 534 -23.24 -26.39 21.93
N GLU A 535 -24.40 -25.83 22.06
CA GLU A 535 -24.96 -24.86 21.09
C GLU A 535 -24.31 -23.51 21.27
N VAL A 536 -23.79 -22.93 20.18
CA VAL A 536 -23.14 -21.62 20.17
C VAL A 536 -24.06 -20.62 19.45
N PRO A 537 -24.74 -19.72 20.17
CA PRO A 537 -25.43 -18.61 19.57
C PRO A 537 -24.41 -17.56 19.13
N ILE A 538 -24.57 -17.09 17.89
CA ILE A 538 -23.85 -15.97 17.30
C ILE A 538 -24.84 -14.84 17.14
N GLN A 539 -24.51 -13.65 17.64
CA GLN A 539 -25.41 -12.51 17.63
C GLN A 539 -24.66 -11.26 17.18
N ALA A 540 -25.27 -10.44 16.36
CA ALA A 540 -24.85 -9.08 16.10
C ALA A 540 -25.74 -8.14 16.93
N ALA A 541 -25.12 -7.23 17.69
CA ALA A 541 -25.82 -6.34 18.60
C ALA A 541 -25.35 -4.87 18.46
N ILE A 542 -26.27 -3.93 18.62
CA ILE A 542 -25.99 -2.51 18.77
C ILE A 542 -26.34 -2.13 20.22
N GLY A 543 -25.32 -1.89 21.05
CA GLY A 543 -25.49 -1.76 22.49
C GLY A 543 -26.13 -3.03 23.07
N THR A 544 -27.29 -2.91 23.69
CA THR A 544 -28.04 -4.04 24.27
C THR A 544 -29.01 -4.71 23.30
N LYS A 545 -29.23 -4.12 22.11
CA LYS A 545 -30.22 -4.61 21.14
C LYS A 545 -29.58 -5.59 20.15
N ILE A 546 -30.02 -6.84 20.18
CA ILE A 546 -29.65 -7.84 19.19
C ILE A 546 -30.40 -7.53 17.89
N ILE A 547 -29.65 -7.34 16.78
CA ILE A 547 -30.19 -7.04 15.45
C ILE A 547 -30.20 -8.26 14.53
N ALA A 548 -29.23 -9.18 14.67
CA ALA A 548 -29.19 -10.42 13.91
C ALA A 548 -28.72 -11.58 14.81
N ARG A 549 -29.20 -12.79 14.52
CA ARG A 549 -28.84 -13.97 15.30
C ARG A 549 -28.80 -15.21 14.41
N SER A 550 -27.78 -16.03 14.62
CA SER A 550 -27.74 -17.40 14.11
C SER A 550 -27.23 -18.35 15.21
N THR A 551 -27.30 -19.64 14.99
CA THR A 551 -26.90 -20.59 16.02
C THR A 551 -26.19 -21.78 15.39
N ILE A 552 -25.02 -22.13 15.93
CA ILE A 552 -24.28 -23.35 15.57
C ILE A 552 -24.83 -24.48 16.45
N SER A 553 -25.39 -25.49 15.80
CA SER A 553 -25.95 -26.66 16.51
C SER A 553 -24.85 -27.47 17.18
N ALA A 554 -25.09 -27.91 18.42
CA ALA A 554 -24.18 -28.80 19.13
C ALA A 554 -23.92 -30.10 18.37
N MET A 555 -22.72 -30.67 18.49
CA MET A 555 -22.45 -32.04 18.06
C MET A 555 -23.39 -32.99 18.78
N ARG A 556 -24.07 -33.85 18.03
CA ARG A 556 -24.97 -34.87 18.58
C ARG A 556 -24.27 -36.22 18.59
N LYS A 557 -24.01 -36.75 19.78
CA LYS A 557 -23.70 -38.16 19.94
C LYS A 557 -25.01 -38.93 20.01
N ASN A 558 -25.19 -39.95 19.18
CA ASN A 558 -26.39 -40.78 19.25
C ASN A 558 -26.36 -41.67 20.51
N VAL A 559 -26.85 -41.13 21.62
CA VAL A 559 -26.88 -41.80 22.91
C VAL A 559 -27.93 -42.94 22.96
N LEU A 560 -28.83 -42.97 21.94
CA LEU A 560 -29.86 -43.97 21.81
C LEU A 560 -29.44 -45.19 20.96
N ALA A 561 -28.30 -45.14 20.27
CA ALA A 561 -27.81 -46.23 19.42
C ALA A 561 -27.63 -47.58 20.14
N LYS A 562 -27.39 -47.55 21.47
CA LYS A 562 -27.22 -48.71 22.30
C LYS A 562 -28.50 -49.12 23.05
N CYS A 563 -29.63 -48.44 22.81
CA CYS A 563 -30.91 -48.76 23.46
C CYS A 563 -31.72 -49.71 22.55
N TYR A 564 -31.56 -50.99 22.78
CA TYR A 564 -32.40 -52.02 22.17
C TYR A 564 -33.74 -52.12 22.90
N GLY A 565 -34.86 -52.04 22.18
CA GLY A 565 -36.20 -52.20 22.76
C GLY A 565 -36.97 -50.92 23.05
N GLY A 566 -38.25 -51.02 23.34
CA GLY A 566 -39.23 -49.96 23.46
C GLY A 566 -39.22 -49.16 24.79
N ASP A 567 -38.15 -49.21 25.58
CA ASP A 567 -38.08 -48.47 26.89
C ASP A 567 -37.99 -46.96 26.64
N ILE A 568 -39.15 -46.32 26.57
CA ILE A 568 -39.34 -44.90 26.36
C ILE A 568 -38.78 -44.10 27.55
N SER A 569 -38.91 -44.60 28.76
CA SER A 569 -38.44 -43.93 30.00
C SER A 569 -36.92 -43.82 30.04
N ARG A 570 -36.20 -44.86 29.63
CA ARG A 570 -34.72 -44.87 29.58
C ARG A 570 -34.20 -43.96 28.45
N LYS A 571 -34.87 -43.98 27.31
CA LYS A 571 -34.53 -43.04 26.19
C LYS A 571 -34.69 -41.61 26.60
N ARG A 572 -35.77 -41.25 27.29
CA ARG A 572 -36.02 -39.90 27.82
C ARG A 572 -35.00 -39.45 28.84
N LYS A 573 -34.67 -40.31 29.82
CA LYS A 573 -33.59 -40.04 30.83
C LYS A 573 -32.22 -39.82 30.20
N LEU A 574 -31.86 -40.59 29.16
CA LEU A 574 -30.57 -40.41 28.46
C LEU A 574 -30.51 -39.09 27.70
N LEU A 575 -31.61 -38.69 27.06
CA LEU A 575 -31.72 -37.41 26.36
C LEU A 575 -31.69 -36.22 27.34
N GLU A 576 -32.35 -36.34 28.50
CA GLU A 576 -32.32 -35.34 29.58
C GLU A 576 -30.90 -35.17 30.15
N LYS A 577 -30.20 -36.26 30.45
CA LYS A 577 -28.80 -36.22 30.90
C LYS A 577 -27.88 -35.59 29.86
N GLN A 578 -28.09 -35.91 28.58
CA GLN A 578 -27.33 -35.28 27.50
C GLN A 578 -27.59 -33.76 27.41
N LYS A 579 -28.85 -33.34 27.59
CA LYS A 579 -29.24 -31.91 27.61
C LYS A 579 -28.64 -31.18 28.80
N GLU A 580 -28.67 -31.76 29.99
CA GLU A 580 -28.00 -31.18 31.18
C GLU A 580 -26.49 -31.10 31.03
N GLY A 581 -25.85 -32.17 30.54
CA GLY A 581 -24.41 -32.17 30.29
C GLY A 581 -23.99 -31.07 29.32
N LYS A 582 -24.75 -30.87 28.23
CA LYS A 582 -24.52 -29.79 27.27
C LYS A 582 -24.72 -28.41 27.89
N LYS A 583 -25.73 -28.25 28.77
CA LYS A 583 -25.96 -26.99 29.51
C LYS A 583 -24.80 -26.63 30.44
N ARG A 584 -24.22 -27.62 31.12
CA ARG A 584 -23.03 -27.42 31.98
C ARG A 584 -21.78 -27.08 31.14
N MET A 585 -21.57 -27.80 30.03
CA MET A 585 -20.45 -27.51 29.11
C MET A 585 -20.54 -26.10 28.49
N LYS A 586 -21.75 -25.62 28.23
CA LYS A 586 -21.98 -24.25 27.72
C LYS A 586 -21.58 -23.18 28.76
N GLN A 587 -21.69 -23.45 30.04
CA GLN A 587 -21.32 -22.51 31.11
C GLN A 587 -19.81 -22.41 31.36
N VAL A 588 -19.03 -23.40 30.91
CA VAL A 588 -17.59 -23.53 31.22
C VAL A 588 -16.74 -23.49 29.94
N GLY A 589 -17.34 -23.74 28.78
CA GLY A 589 -16.61 -23.83 27.49
C GLY A 589 -16.37 -22.48 26.85
N SER A 590 -15.12 -22.14 26.60
CA SER A 590 -14.73 -21.08 25.66
C SER A 590 -14.97 -21.54 24.23
N VAL A 591 -15.34 -20.62 23.36
CA VAL A 591 -15.50 -20.87 21.92
C VAL A 591 -14.21 -20.46 21.23
N GLU A 592 -13.50 -21.44 20.64
CA GLU A 592 -12.37 -21.15 19.78
C GLU A 592 -12.89 -20.54 18.47
N VAL A 593 -12.41 -19.35 18.14
CA VAL A 593 -12.68 -18.66 16.87
C VAL A 593 -11.49 -18.89 15.96
N PRO A 594 -11.63 -19.61 14.83
CA PRO A 594 -10.52 -19.82 13.90
C PRO A 594 -10.11 -18.52 13.22
N GLN A 595 -8.84 -18.41 12.81
CA GLN A 595 -8.28 -17.24 12.12
C GLN A 595 -9.11 -16.84 10.90
N GLU A 596 -9.58 -17.84 10.14
CA GLU A 596 -10.43 -17.64 8.95
C GLU A 596 -11.72 -16.89 9.26
N ALA A 597 -12.23 -16.98 10.50
CA ALA A 597 -13.44 -16.25 10.91
C ALA A 597 -13.19 -14.75 11.06
N PHE A 598 -12.01 -14.33 11.48
CA PHE A 598 -11.62 -12.92 11.52
C PHE A 598 -11.46 -12.36 10.11
N MET A 599 -10.84 -13.12 9.21
CA MET A 599 -10.64 -12.74 7.81
C MET A 599 -11.94 -12.73 7.01
N ALA A 600 -12.88 -13.63 7.31
CA ALA A 600 -14.15 -13.72 6.57
C ALA A 600 -15.09 -12.55 6.83
N VAL A 601 -14.94 -11.86 7.96
CA VAL A 601 -15.65 -10.60 8.24
C VAL A 601 -15.18 -9.49 7.28
N LEU A 602 -13.96 -9.60 6.74
CA LEU A 602 -13.36 -8.65 5.80
C LEU A 602 -13.90 -8.80 4.37
N LYS A 603 -14.16 -10.04 3.94
CA LYS A 603 -14.64 -10.36 2.58
C LYS A 603 -16.16 -10.45 2.60
N MET A 604 -16.84 -9.35 2.36
CA MET A 604 -18.28 -9.36 2.14
C MET A 604 -18.59 -9.73 0.69
N ASP A 605 -18.33 -10.97 0.31
CA ASP A 605 -18.89 -11.47 -0.94
C ASP A 605 -20.42 -11.50 -0.83
N ASP A 606 -21.10 -10.74 -1.66
CA ASP A 606 -22.54 -10.80 -1.87
C ASP A 606 -22.93 -12.14 -2.50
N THR A 607 -22.84 -13.22 -1.73
CA THR A 607 -23.52 -14.48 -2.06
C THR A 607 -24.93 -14.51 -1.45
N THR A 608 -25.68 -13.45 -1.58
CA THR A 608 -27.13 -13.49 -1.45
C THR A 608 -27.70 -13.71 -2.84
N PRO A 609 -28.37 -14.83 -3.12
CA PRO A 609 -29.09 -14.98 -4.39
C PRO A 609 -30.13 -13.85 -4.44
N LYS A 610 -29.98 -12.95 -5.44
CA LYS A 610 -31.02 -12.00 -5.81
C LYS A 610 -32.32 -12.80 -6.01
N LYS A 611 -33.33 -12.57 -5.15
CA LYS A 611 -34.69 -13.07 -5.36
C LYS A 611 -35.37 -12.29 -6.46
#